data_d4a455d323f5a36dcfa4205e9cb79fcc
#
_entry.id   d4a455d323f5a36dcfa4205e9cb79fcc
#
_cell.length_a   1.000
_cell.length_b   1.000
_cell.length_c   1.000
_cell.angle_alpha   90.00
_cell.angle_beta   90.00
_cell.angle_gamma   90.00
#
_symmetry.space_group_name_H-M   'P 1'
#
loop_
_entity.id
_entity.type
_entity.pdbx_description
1 polymer ?
#
loop_
_entity_poly.entity_id
_entity_poly.type
_entity_poly.pdbx_seq_one_letter_code
_entity_poly.pdbx_strand_id
1 'polypeptide(L)'
;MIRGYTGGVTAKEFQKQVTRDNSDFLDRFLALLGELKADFCVIGGLAVNAYTEPVVTLDCDVVVVTARLAELERELGKQFRVERFEHSLNVTDKGSDVRVQIQTDPRYQAFVSRSRPAVVLGRKMPVALAADVLAGKVWAYQDTTRRRSKREKDRLDILRLVEVQPELASQVPEDLRKQLL
;
A
#
# COMPACT_ATOMS: atom_id res chain seq x y z
N MET A 1 29.22 34.39 7.66
CA MET A 1 29.48 33.16 6.83
C MET A 1 28.70 32.01 7.47
N ILE A 2 27.43 31.84 7.04
CA ILE A 2 26.53 30.80 7.58
C ILE A 2 26.74 29.58 6.70
N ARG A 3 27.34 28.52 7.25
CA ARG A 3 27.47 27.22 6.58
C ARG A 3 26.07 26.64 6.35
N GLY A 4 25.69 26.52 5.08
CA GLY A 4 24.46 25.88 4.68
C GLY A 4 24.43 24.42 5.11
N TYR A 5 23.45 24.06 5.93
CA TYR A 5 23.02 22.69 6.15
C TYR A 5 22.28 22.21 4.90
N THR A 6 22.99 21.56 3.98
CA THR A 6 22.41 20.89 2.80
C THR A 6 22.45 19.38 3.00
N GLY A 7 21.79 18.90 4.02
CA GLY A 7 21.61 17.47 4.28
C GLY A 7 20.16 17.19 4.67
N GLY A 8 19.22 17.43 3.74
CA GLY A 8 17.84 17.03 3.95
C GLY A 8 17.73 15.50 3.96
N VAL A 9 17.14 14.93 5.00
CA VAL A 9 16.80 13.51 5.09
C VAL A 9 15.89 13.17 3.89
N THR A 10 16.25 12.18 3.08
CA THR A 10 15.41 11.74 1.96
C THR A 10 14.14 11.07 2.47
N ALA A 11 13.08 11.05 1.65
CA ALA A 11 11.83 10.36 2.01
C ALA A 11 12.06 8.88 2.35
N LYS A 12 13.02 8.23 1.69
CA LYS A 12 13.42 6.84 1.97
C LYS A 12 14.11 6.71 3.34
N GLU A 13 15.05 7.59 3.65
CA GLU A 13 15.74 7.60 4.96
C GLU A 13 14.77 7.93 6.11
N PHE A 14 13.90 8.92 5.92
CA PHE A 14 12.85 9.25 6.88
C PHE A 14 11.94 8.04 7.15
N GLN A 15 11.47 7.39 6.08
CA GLN A 15 10.65 6.18 6.21
C GLN A 15 11.39 5.08 6.99
N LYS A 16 12.66 4.80 6.66
CA LYS A 16 13.46 3.81 7.39
C LYS A 16 13.60 4.13 8.88
N GLN A 17 13.82 5.39 9.22
CA GLN A 17 13.91 5.81 10.62
C GLN A 17 12.58 5.63 11.37
N VAL A 18 11.47 6.07 10.78
CA VAL A 18 10.13 5.95 11.40
C VAL A 18 9.69 4.50 11.56
N THR A 19 10.04 3.64 10.61
CA THR A 19 9.66 2.22 10.59
C THR A 19 10.71 1.31 11.20
N ARG A 20 11.80 1.86 11.70
CA ARG A 20 12.97 1.09 12.20
C ARG A 20 13.43 0.01 11.22
N ASP A 21 13.34 0.29 9.90
CA ASP A 21 13.73 -0.65 8.86
C ASP A 21 15.26 -0.69 8.70
N ASN A 22 15.91 -1.41 9.63
CA ASN A 22 17.35 -1.59 9.66
C ASN A 22 17.83 -2.74 8.77
N SER A 23 16.91 -3.54 8.24
CA SER A 23 17.18 -4.72 7.41
C SER A 23 16.99 -4.50 5.92
N ASP A 24 16.64 -3.27 5.51
CA ASP A 24 16.22 -2.98 4.14
C ASP A 24 15.08 -3.88 3.64
N PHE A 25 14.21 -4.27 4.56
CA PHE A 25 13.16 -5.26 4.32
C PHE A 25 12.32 -4.94 3.08
N LEU A 26 11.83 -3.69 2.96
CA LEU A 26 11.01 -3.31 1.82
C LEU A 26 11.79 -3.36 0.49
N ASP A 27 13.06 -2.96 0.49
CA ASP A 27 13.92 -3.01 -0.70
C ASP A 27 14.19 -4.46 -1.12
N ARG A 28 14.46 -5.36 -0.15
CA ARG A 28 14.66 -6.80 -0.40
C ARG A 28 13.39 -7.48 -0.91
N PHE A 29 12.24 -7.12 -0.35
CA PHE A 29 10.95 -7.60 -0.82
C PHE A 29 10.69 -7.20 -2.29
N LEU A 30 10.91 -5.93 -2.62
CA LEU A 30 10.73 -5.42 -4.00
C LEU A 30 11.74 -6.06 -4.97
N ALA A 31 12.99 -6.29 -4.55
CA ALA A 31 13.99 -6.98 -5.35
C ALA A 31 13.54 -8.41 -5.70
N LEU A 32 13.00 -9.16 -4.71
CA LEU A 32 12.49 -10.51 -4.92
C LEU A 32 11.31 -10.52 -5.91
N LEU A 33 10.37 -9.56 -5.83
CA LEU A 33 9.31 -9.43 -6.83
C LEU A 33 9.89 -9.22 -8.24
N GLY A 34 10.94 -8.40 -8.37
CA GLY A 34 11.63 -8.17 -9.63
C GLY A 34 12.32 -9.43 -10.18
N GLU A 35 13.05 -10.17 -9.34
CA GLU A 35 13.70 -11.44 -9.70
C GLU A 35 12.71 -12.48 -10.20
N LEU A 36 11.56 -12.58 -9.55
CA LEU A 36 10.47 -13.47 -9.93
C LEU A 36 9.64 -12.95 -11.12
N LYS A 37 9.91 -11.73 -11.59
CA LYS A 37 9.10 -11.04 -12.61
C LYS A 37 7.61 -11.08 -12.24
N ALA A 38 7.32 -10.86 -10.99
CA ALA A 38 5.96 -10.85 -10.46
C ALA A 38 5.31 -9.51 -10.74
N ASP A 39 4.23 -9.50 -11.53
CA ASP A 39 3.44 -8.28 -11.73
C ASP A 39 2.69 -7.94 -10.46
N PHE A 40 2.82 -6.70 -10.03
CA PHE A 40 2.20 -6.21 -8.79
C PHE A 40 1.80 -4.74 -8.90
N CYS A 41 0.99 -4.26 -7.97
CA CYS A 41 0.83 -2.83 -7.72
C CYS A 41 0.61 -2.53 -6.24
N VAL A 42 1.02 -1.34 -5.83
CA VAL A 42 0.76 -0.80 -4.49
C VAL A 42 -0.68 -0.35 -4.39
N ILE A 43 -1.34 -0.71 -3.28
CA ILE A 43 -2.69 -0.31 -2.90
C ILE A 43 -2.69 0.27 -1.47
N GLY A 44 -3.84 0.40 -0.85
CA GLY A 44 -3.95 0.77 0.57
C GLY A 44 -3.45 2.19 0.87
N GLY A 45 -2.95 2.38 2.09
CA GLY A 45 -2.54 3.71 2.59
C GLY A 45 -1.37 4.33 1.81
N LEU A 46 -0.41 3.53 1.36
CA LEU A 46 0.71 4.03 0.56
C LEU A 46 0.25 4.48 -0.83
N ALA A 47 -0.73 3.81 -1.43
CA ALA A 47 -1.31 4.25 -2.69
C ALA A 47 -2.10 5.57 -2.52
N VAL A 48 -2.83 5.74 -1.42
CA VAL A 48 -3.47 7.03 -1.09
C VAL A 48 -2.43 8.15 -1.03
N ASN A 49 -1.30 7.90 -0.38
CA ASN A 49 -0.20 8.87 -0.27
C ASN A 49 0.44 9.24 -1.62
N ALA A 50 0.30 8.42 -2.66
CA ALA A 50 0.75 8.78 -4.00
C ALA A 50 -0.12 9.86 -4.67
N TYR A 51 -1.34 10.06 -4.18
CA TYR A 51 -2.33 10.99 -4.74
C TYR A 51 -2.65 12.17 -3.83
N THR A 52 -2.34 12.07 -2.54
CA THR A 52 -2.71 13.04 -1.51
C THR A 52 -1.49 13.46 -0.68
N GLU A 53 -1.66 14.41 0.23
CA GLU A 53 -0.61 14.73 1.21
C GLU A 53 -0.23 13.47 2.02
N PRO A 54 1.08 13.11 2.10
CA PRO A 54 1.50 11.86 2.70
C PRO A 54 1.23 11.78 4.21
N VAL A 55 0.73 10.63 4.65
CA VAL A 55 0.57 10.26 6.07
C VAL A 55 1.42 9.03 6.36
N VAL A 56 2.09 9.01 7.50
CA VAL A 56 2.93 7.87 7.91
C VAL A 56 2.11 6.59 8.03
N THR A 57 2.58 5.50 7.43
CA THR A 57 2.03 4.16 7.55
C THR A 57 3.13 3.12 7.65
N LEU A 58 2.93 2.11 8.50
CA LEU A 58 3.82 0.95 8.65
C LEU A 58 3.43 -0.21 7.73
N ASP A 59 2.24 -0.14 7.14
CA ASP A 59 1.72 -1.18 6.26
C ASP A 59 2.01 -0.82 4.80
N CYS A 60 2.60 -1.75 4.06
CA CYS A 60 2.75 -1.72 2.61
C CYS A 60 1.81 -2.75 2.01
N ASP A 61 0.65 -2.30 1.53
CA ASP A 61 -0.35 -3.18 0.92
C ASP A 61 -0.08 -3.28 -0.58
N VAL A 62 0.03 -4.50 -1.11
CA VAL A 62 0.25 -4.76 -2.55
C VAL A 62 -0.71 -5.83 -3.06
N VAL A 63 -1.05 -5.74 -4.33
CA VAL A 63 -1.66 -6.84 -5.09
C VAL A 63 -0.59 -7.47 -5.95
N VAL A 64 -0.53 -8.79 -5.97
CA VAL A 64 0.35 -9.55 -6.87
C VAL A 64 -0.54 -10.45 -7.74
N VAL A 65 -0.19 -10.61 -9.02
CA VAL A 65 -0.92 -11.52 -9.90
C VAL A 65 -0.85 -12.95 -9.36
N THR A 66 -2.01 -13.56 -9.12
CA THR A 66 -2.14 -14.81 -8.37
C THR A 66 -1.60 -16.05 -9.08
N ALA A 67 -1.39 -16.01 -10.41
CA ALA A 67 -0.88 -17.14 -11.18
C ALA A 67 0.45 -17.71 -10.64
N ARG A 68 1.25 -16.89 -9.94
CA ARG A 68 2.54 -17.30 -9.35
C ARG A 68 2.57 -17.19 -7.83
N LEU A 69 1.42 -17.08 -7.18
CA LEU A 69 1.36 -16.82 -5.74
C LEU A 69 2.06 -17.91 -4.90
N ALA A 70 1.89 -19.18 -5.25
CA ALA A 70 2.53 -20.30 -4.52
C ALA A 70 4.06 -20.28 -4.63
N GLU A 71 4.58 -19.92 -5.81
CA GLU A 71 6.03 -19.74 -6.01
C GLU A 71 6.54 -18.56 -5.20
N LEU A 72 5.85 -17.43 -5.27
CA LEU A 72 6.19 -16.22 -4.51
C LEU A 72 6.20 -16.51 -3.01
N GLU A 73 5.17 -17.16 -2.47
CA GLU A 73 5.09 -17.51 -1.05
C GLU A 73 6.26 -18.38 -0.61
N ARG A 74 6.63 -19.38 -1.42
CA ARG A 74 7.77 -20.25 -1.15
C ARG A 74 9.08 -19.48 -1.12
N GLU A 75 9.31 -18.58 -2.09
CA GLU A 75 10.54 -17.80 -2.15
C GLU A 75 10.60 -16.73 -1.04
N LEU A 76 9.47 -16.10 -0.70
CA LEU A 76 9.37 -15.20 0.44
C LEU A 76 9.70 -15.94 1.76
N GLY A 77 9.20 -17.16 1.93
CA GLY A 77 9.44 -17.97 3.14
C GLY A 77 10.89 -18.35 3.39
N LYS A 78 11.77 -18.27 2.37
CA LYS A 78 13.22 -18.48 2.52
C LYS A 78 13.93 -17.29 3.20
N GLN A 79 13.37 -16.08 3.12
CA GLN A 79 14.02 -14.85 3.55
C GLN A 79 13.27 -14.14 4.67
N PHE A 80 11.94 -14.32 4.76
CA PHE A 80 11.04 -13.56 5.62
C PHE A 80 10.10 -14.48 6.39
N ARG A 81 9.45 -13.93 7.42
CA ARG A 81 8.31 -14.59 8.05
C ARG A 81 7.07 -14.32 7.19
N VAL A 82 6.39 -15.39 6.76
CA VAL A 82 5.16 -15.33 5.98
C VAL A 82 4.03 -15.97 6.77
N GLU A 83 2.91 -15.24 6.88
CA GLU A 83 1.67 -15.74 7.51
C GLU A 83 0.53 -15.64 6.49
N ARG A 84 -0.13 -16.78 6.22
CA ARG A 84 -1.25 -16.85 5.29
C ARG A 84 -2.58 -16.61 6.02
N PHE A 85 -3.41 -15.79 5.41
CA PHE A 85 -4.81 -15.57 5.78
C PHE A 85 -5.70 -15.89 4.58
N GLU A 86 -7.02 -15.89 4.77
CA GLU A 86 -7.99 -16.26 3.72
C GLU A 86 -7.80 -15.43 2.42
N HIS A 87 -7.59 -14.12 2.56
CA HIS A 87 -7.48 -13.19 1.43
C HIS A 87 -6.16 -12.43 1.40
N SER A 88 -5.15 -12.84 2.15
CA SER A 88 -3.86 -12.16 2.16
C SER A 88 -2.71 -13.02 2.66
N LEU A 89 -1.48 -12.61 2.29
CA LEU A 89 -0.23 -13.03 2.93
C LEU A 89 0.36 -11.83 3.65
N ASN A 90 0.69 -11.98 4.92
CA ASN A 90 1.49 -11.00 5.67
C ASN A 90 2.95 -11.40 5.65
N VAL A 91 3.82 -10.49 5.25
CA VAL A 91 5.27 -10.68 5.20
C VAL A 91 5.90 -9.69 6.17
N THR A 92 6.75 -10.20 7.05
CA THR A 92 7.45 -9.40 8.07
C THR A 92 8.92 -9.82 8.17
N ASP A 93 9.76 -8.91 8.67
CA ASP A 93 11.16 -9.16 8.97
C ASP A 93 11.51 -8.67 10.38
N LYS A 94 12.40 -9.40 11.09
CA LYS A 94 12.77 -9.08 12.48
C LYS A 94 13.47 -7.72 12.63
N GLY A 95 14.10 -7.23 11.56
CA GLY A 95 14.84 -5.97 11.54
C GLY A 95 14.00 -4.75 11.12
N SER A 96 12.68 -4.89 10.97
CA SER A 96 11.81 -3.83 10.49
C SER A 96 10.45 -3.84 11.17
N ASP A 97 9.88 -2.66 11.44
CA ASP A 97 8.49 -2.51 11.87
C ASP A 97 7.52 -2.46 10.67
N VAL A 98 8.04 -2.46 9.44
CA VAL A 98 7.22 -2.54 8.23
C VAL A 98 6.57 -3.90 8.14
N ARG A 99 5.31 -3.92 7.75
CA ARG A 99 4.61 -5.12 7.33
C ARG A 99 4.19 -4.98 5.88
N VAL A 100 4.53 -5.95 5.05
CA VAL A 100 3.97 -6.06 3.71
C VAL A 100 2.75 -6.98 3.78
N GLN A 101 1.62 -6.52 3.25
CA GLN A 101 0.43 -7.34 3.08
C GLN A 101 0.15 -7.54 1.59
N ILE A 102 0.26 -8.77 1.13
CA ILE A 102 -0.08 -9.17 -0.24
C ILE A 102 -1.56 -9.52 -0.25
N GLN A 103 -2.37 -8.72 -0.94
CA GLN A 103 -3.80 -8.96 -1.12
C GLN A 103 -4.02 -10.01 -2.20
N THR A 104 -4.81 -11.05 -1.89
CA THR A 104 -5.12 -12.17 -2.80
C THR A 104 -6.59 -12.23 -3.21
N ASP A 105 -7.44 -11.33 -2.70
CA ASP A 105 -8.84 -11.24 -3.09
C ASP A 105 -8.96 -10.93 -4.60
N PRO A 106 -9.72 -11.73 -5.37
CA PRO A 106 -9.85 -11.59 -6.82
C PRO A 106 -10.32 -10.21 -7.29
N ARG A 107 -11.07 -9.46 -6.46
CA ARG A 107 -11.55 -8.10 -6.79
C ARG A 107 -10.42 -7.12 -7.10
N TYR A 108 -9.23 -7.32 -6.53
CA TYR A 108 -8.09 -6.43 -6.71
C TYR A 108 -7.21 -6.78 -7.93
N GLN A 109 -7.36 -7.97 -8.51
CA GLN A 109 -6.44 -8.46 -9.56
C GLN A 109 -6.35 -7.54 -10.78
N ALA A 110 -7.47 -6.96 -11.20
CA ALA A 110 -7.52 -6.04 -12.32
C ALA A 110 -6.77 -4.71 -12.07
N PHE A 111 -6.45 -4.37 -10.83
CA PHE A 111 -5.72 -3.13 -10.50
C PHE A 111 -4.29 -3.17 -11.04
N VAL A 112 -3.67 -4.35 -11.06
CA VAL A 112 -2.28 -4.52 -11.53
C VAL A 112 -2.12 -4.06 -12.97
N SER A 113 -2.99 -4.51 -13.87
CA SER A 113 -2.91 -4.17 -15.31
C SER A 113 -3.16 -2.69 -15.60
N ARG A 114 -3.88 -1.98 -14.72
CA ARG A 114 -4.20 -0.55 -14.86
C ARG A 114 -3.23 0.37 -14.11
N SER A 115 -2.36 -0.19 -13.26
CA SER A 115 -1.44 0.56 -12.42
C SER A 115 -0.51 1.49 -13.22
N ARG A 116 0.00 2.52 -12.56
CA ARG A 116 0.93 3.48 -13.15
C ARG A 116 2.14 3.66 -12.23
N PRO A 117 3.33 3.89 -12.80
CA PRO A 117 4.50 4.16 -11.99
C PRO A 117 4.35 5.49 -11.24
N ALA A 118 4.57 5.45 -9.94
CA ALA A 118 4.65 6.63 -9.07
C ALA A 118 5.81 6.49 -8.08
N VAL A 119 6.22 7.61 -7.49
CA VAL A 119 7.24 7.60 -6.42
C VAL A 119 6.53 7.53 -5.08
N VAL A 120 6.76 6.44 -4.36
CA VAL A 120 6.22 6.20 -3.03
C VAL A 120 7.38 5.86 -2.09
N LEU A 121 7.52 6.59 -0.99
CA LEU A 121 8.62 6.42 -0.02
C LEU A 121 10.02 6.48 -0.68
N GLY A 122 10.18 7.35 -1.67
CA GLY A 122 11.44 7.50 -2.41
C GLY A 122 11.76 6.34 -3.37
N ARG A 123 10.79 5.45 -3.65
CA ARG A 123 10.94 4.32 -4.57
C ARG A 123 9.94 4.44 -5.71
N LYS A 124 10.38 4.17 -6.94
CA LYS A 124 9.48 4.09 -8.10
C LYS A 124 8.80 2.72 -8.11
N MET A 125 7.49 2.70 -7.93
CA MET A 125 6.69 1.48 -7.88
C MET A 125 5.43 1.63 -8.73
N PRO A 126 4.86 0.53 -9.27
CA PRO A 126 3.53 0.56 -9.86
C PRO A 126 2.49 0.79 -8.75
N VAL A 127 1.63 1.79 -8.92
CA VAL A 127 0.56 2.16 -7.98
C VAL A 127 -0.78 2.03 -8.67
N ALA A 128 -1.78 1.46 -8.00
CA ALA A 128 -3.14 1.38 -8.51
C ALA A 128 -3.69 2.78 -8.82
N LEU A 129 -4.55 2.93 -9.82
CA LEU A 129 -5.19 4.20 -10.15
C LEU A 129 -5.99 4.72 -8.95
N ALA A 130 -6.13 6.04 -8.82
CA ALA A 130 -6.88 6.66 -7.72
C ALA A 130 -8.30 6.10 -7.57
N ALA A 131 -8.98 5.85 -8.69
CA ALA A 131 -10.30 5.22 -8.70
C ALA A 131 -10.29 3.77 -8.13
N ASP A 132 -9.26 2.99 -8.44
CA ASP A 132 -9.09 1.63 -7.91
C ASP A 132 -8.76 1.67 -6.41
N VAL A 133 -7.90 2.60 -5.99
CA VAL A 133 -7.58 2.82 -4.56
C VAL A 133 -8.83 3.20 -3.79
N LEU A 134 -9.65 4.11 -4.34
CA LEU A 134 -10.93 4.51 -3.77
C LEU A 134 -11.87 3.29 -3.62
N ALA A 135 -12.03 2.49 -4.67
CA ALA A 135 -12.87 1.29 -4.64
C ALA A 135 -12.44 0.34 -3.52
N GLY A 136 -11.12 0.07 -3.40
CA GLY A 136 -10.57 -0.75 -2.32
C GLY A 136 -10.84 -0.18 -0.92
N LYS A 137 -10.78 1.14 -0.76
CA LYS A 137 -11.09 1.82 0.51
C LYS A 137 -12.58 1.75 0.85
N VAL A 138 -13.46 1.89 -0.14
CA VAL A 138 -14.91 1.73 0.03
C VAL A 138 -15.23 0.30 0.49
N TRP A 139 -14.70 -0.74 -0.17
CA TRP A 139 -14.90 -2.13 0.25
C TRP A 139 -14.41 -2.38 1.68
N ALA A 140 -13.22 -1.87 2.03
CA ALA A 140 -12.66 -2.01 3.38
C ALA A 140 -13.50 -1.28 4.44
N TYR A 141 -14.04 -0.11 4.14
CA TYR A 141 -14.93 0.62 5.04
C TYR A 141 -16.27 -0.09 5.25
N GLN A 142 -16.84 -0.67 4.19
CA GLN A 142 -18.11 -1.39 4.23
C GLN A 142 -18.02 -2.76 4.92
N ASP A 143 -16.81 -3.32 5.08
CA ASP A 143 -16.60 -4.58 5.77
C ASP A 143 -16.88 -4.43 7.28
N THR A 144 -18.03 -4.91 7.72
CA THR A 144 -18.48 -4.82 9.12
C THR A 144 -17.66 -5.69 10.07
N THR A 145 -16.93 -6.69 9.57
CA THR A 145 -16.04 -7.56 10.36
C THR A 145 -14.73 -6.85 10.70
N ARG A 146 -14.37 -5.82 9.92
CA ARG A 146 -13.17 -5.02 10.12
C ARG A 146 -13.31 -4.14 11.37
N ARG A 147 -12.25 -4.06 12.19
CA ARG A 147 -12.23 -3.23 13.40
C ARG A 147 -12.64 -1.78 13.09
N ARG A 148 -13.46 -1.19 13.96
CA ARG A 148 -13.98 0.19 13.80
C ARG A 148 -12.85 1.21 13.52
N SER A 149 -11.75 1.16 14.29
CA SER A 149 -10.62 2.09 14.10
C SER A 149 -9.97 1.99 12.71
N LYS A 150 -9.93 0.78 12.11
CA LYS A 150 -9.44 0.58 10.74
C LYS A 150 -10.43 1.12 9.72
N ARG A 151 -11.73 0.92 9.94
CA ARG A 151 -12.79 1.48 9.07
C ARG A 151 -12.78 3.01 9.10
N GLU A 152 -12.59 3.64 10.26
CA GLU A 152 -12.46 5.12 10.34
C GLU A 152 -11.21 5.63 9.59
N LYS A 153 -10.12 4.88 9.59
CA LYS A 153 -8.95 5.21 8.75
C LYS A 153 -9.29 5.10 7.26
N ASP A 154 -10.01 4.04 6.85
CA ASP A 154 -10.42 3.88 5.46
C ASP A 154 -11.40 4.99 5.04
N ARG A 155 -12.30 5.42 5.93
CA ARG A 155 -13.18 6.58 5.75
C ARG A 155 -12.39 7.87 5.51
N LEU A 156 -11.38 8.14 6.33
CA LEU A 156 -10.51 9.30 6.15
C LEU A 156 -9.77 9.25 4.80
N ASP A 157 -9.28 8.07 4.40
CA ASP A 157 -8.60 7.91 3.13
C ASP A 157 -9.54 8.16 1.93
N ILE A 158 -10.82 7.78 2.02
CA ILE A 158 -11.85 8.12 1.02
C ILE A 158 -11.99 9.65 0.91
N LEU A 159 -12.14 10.34 2.04
CA LEU A 159 -12.25 11.80 2.06
C LEU A 159 -11.05 12.48 1.41
N ARG A 160 -9.84 12.09 1.80
CA ARG A 160 -8.58 12.64 1.26
C ARG A 160 -8.48 12.49 -0.27
N LEU A 161 -8.89 11.33 -0.80
CA LEU A 161 -8.90 11.10 -2.25
C LEU A 161 -9.91 12.00 -2.97
N VAL A 162 -11.12 12.13 -2.42
CA VAL A 162 -12.18 12.97 -3.02
C VAL A 162 -11.87 14.46 -2.90
N GLU A 163 -11.23 14.91 -1.81
CA GLU A 163 -10.80 16.30 -1.66
C GLU A 163 -9.79 16.73 -2.74
N VAL A 164 -8.86 15.83 -3.12
CA VAL A 164 -7.86 16.11 -4.16
C VAL A 164 -8.40 15.86 -5.57
N GLN A 165 -9.30 14.89 -5.74
CA GLN A 165 -9.90 14.51 -7.02
C GLN A 165 -11.44 14.44 -6.87
N PRO A 166 -12.14 15.59 -6.92
CA PRO A 166 -13.59 15.67 -6.67
C PRO A 166 -14.45 14.80 -7.60
N GLU A 167 -13.97 14.52 -8.81
CA GLU A 167 -14.65 13.63 -9.77
C GLU A 167 -14.82 12.20 -9.23
N LEU A 168 -13.97 11.77 -8.30
CA LEU A 168 -14.08 10.46 -7.66
C LEU A 168 -15.32 10.36 -6.76
N ALA A 169 -15.91 11.46 -6.33
CA ALA A 169 -17.11 11.45 -5.48
C ALA A 169 -18.27 10.68 -6.12
N SER A 170 -18.38 10.71 -7.45
CA SER A 170 -19.42 9.98 -8.19
C SER A 170 -19.29 8.45 -8.08
N GLN A 171 -18.11 7.93 -7.73
CA GLN A 171 -17.82 6.50 -7.57
C GLN A 171 -18.05 6.01 -6.13
N VAL A 172 -18.24 6.92 -5.18
CA VAL A 172 -18.62 6.56 -3.81
C VAL A 172 -20.11 6.22 -3.78
N PRO A 173 -20.52 5.06 -3.19
CA PRO A 173 -21.92 4.71 -3.04
C PRO A 173 -22.73 5.84 -2.40
N GLU A 174 -23.97 6.05 -2.86
CA GLU A 174 -24.76 7.23 -2.51
C GLU A 174 -25.03 7.36 -1.00
N ASP A 175 -25.34 6.24 -0.36
CA ASP A 175 -25.57 6.16 1.10
C ASP A 175 -24.30 6.56 1.88
N LEU A 176 -23.15 6.09 1.43
CA LEU A 176 -21.85 6.42 2.00
C LEU A 176 -21.47 7.88 1.70
N ARG A 177 -21.71 8.33 0.48
CA ARG A 177 -21.44 9.72 0.08
C ARG A 177 -22.22 10.72 0.93
N LYS A 178 -23.50 10.48 1.20
CA LYS A 178 -24.34 11.33 2.08
C LYS A 178 -23.85 11.38 3.55
N GLN A 179 -23.08 10.38 3.97
CA GLN A 179 -22.51 10.34 5.32
C GLN A 179 -21.12 10.97 5.41
N LEU A 180 -20.40 11.04 4.29
CA LEU A 180 -19.00 11.44 4.27
C LEU A 180 -18.76 12.83 3.68
N LEU A 181 -19.59 13.22 2.72
CA LEU A 181 -19.47 14.46 1.94
C LEU A 181 -20.70 15.35 2.15
#